data_bad879184f18a78f96b27e037d847bd0
#
_entry.id   bad879184f18a78f96b27e037d847bd0
#
_cell.length_a   1.000
_cell.length_b   1.000
_cell.length_c   1.000
_cell.angle_alpha   90.00
_cell.angle_beta   90.00
_cell.angle_gamma   90.00
#
_symmetry.space_group_name_H-M   'P 1'
#
loop_
_entity.id
_entity.type
_entity.pdbx_description
1 polymer ?
#
loop_
_entity_poly.entity_id
_entity_poly.type
_entity_poly.pdbx_seq_one_letter_code
_entity_poly.pdbx_strand_id
1 'polypeptide(L)'
;MKTLIEVLKAMQALGGRVTRKEVKREICDHSEAISEDTVDEVKHSKKTGTPYRPFDYRFNFAVKHLITTGFIITEDNRNLELSETGRTTKLEDFDPIRDVRAVLSENSADDTDVEEETEIEEEPWKAELLAALAKMPPQKFEIFSRGLLIHMGVDLDDNIGVRYVGDGGLDGFGYITSDDFRTTRVALQTKRWDGKVSAPEIDKFRGAMDKYNAEYGIFITTSDFTREAMKTAKAGTRIITLINGDKLCDLVAKYHYYVKPVTTYKLKGFFYG
;
A
#
# COMPACT_ATOMS: atom_id res chain seq x y z
N MET A 1 21.10 -9.18 1.11
CA MET A 1 21.30 -9.29 2.57
C MET A 1 20.47 -8.29 3.35
N LYS A 2 20.54 -6.98 3.09
CA LYS A 2 19.66 -5.98 3.76
C LYS A 2 18.18 -6.32 3.66
N THR A 3 17.71 -6.80 2.50
CA THR A 3 16.28 -7.13 2.30
C THR A 3 15.77 -8.24 3.21
N LEU A 4 16.58 -9.26 3.53
CA LEU A 4 16.20 -10.32 4.46
C LEU A 4 15.91 -9.78 5.86
N ILE A 5 16.81 -8.93 6.38
CA ILE A 5 16.65 -8.27 7.68
C ILE A 5 15.39 -7.41 7.69
N GLU A 6 15.18 -6.61 6.63
CA GLU A 6 14.04 -5.70 6.56
C GLU A 6 12.70 -6.46 6.41
N VAL A 7 12.67 -7.60 5.71
CA VAL A 7 11.47 -8.45 5.66
C VAL A 7 11.14 -9.01 7.03
N LEU A 8 12.12 -9.57 7.74
CA LEU A 8 11.90 -10.11 9.08
C LEU A 8 11.47 -9.01 10.07
N LYS A 9 12.12 -7.85 10.01
CA LYS A 9 11.78 -6.66 10.81
C LYS A 9 10.35 -6.19 10.56
N ALA A 10 9.96 -6.07 9.30
CA ALA A 10 8.62 -5.64 8.92
C ALA A 10 7.56 -6.64 9.39
N MET A 11 7.81 -7.93 9.26
CA MET A 11 6.89 -8.95 9.75
C MET A 11 6.75 -8.96 11.28
N GLN A 12 7.84 -8.70 12.01
CA GLN A 12 7.79 -8.55 13.46
C GLN A 12 7.02 -7.30 13.89
N ALA A 13 7.17 -6.20 13.15
CA ALA A 13 6.45 -4.95 13.41
C ALA A 13 4.93 -5.07 13.16
N LEU A 14 4.55 -5.74 12.07
CA LEU A 14 3.14 -5.95 11.71
C LEU A 14 2.47 -6.96 12.65
N GLY A 15 3.20 -8.01 13.04
CA GLY A 15 2.67 -9.11 13.84
C GLY A 15 1.56 -9.90 13.15
N GLY A 16 1.27 -11.10 13.65
CA GLY A 16 0.17 -11.92 13.17
C GLY A 16 0.31 -12.43 11.73
N ARG A 17 -0.84 -12.61 11.07
CA ARG A 17 -0.93 -13.09 9.69
C ARG A 17 -1.02 -11.88 8.75
N VAL A 18 -0.08 -11.78 7.81
CA VAL A 18 0.06 -10.63 6.92
C VAL A 18 0.25 -11.07 5.47
N THR A 19 -0.09 -10.22 4.52
CA THR A 19 0.16 -10.45 3.09
C THR A 19 1.55 -9.96 2.68
N ARG A 20 2.10 -10.51 1.61
CA ARG A 20 3.36 -10.00 0.99
C ARG A 20 3.29 -8.50 0.71
N LYS A 21 2.12 -8.01 0.33
CA LYS A 21 1.88 -6.60 0.02
C LYS A 21 2.00 -5.71 1.26
N GLU A 22 1.45 -6.15 2.39
CA GLU A 22 1.57 -5.41 3.67
C GLU A 22 3.02 -5.38 4.15
N VAL A 23 3.74 -6.50 4.07
CA VAL A 23 5.17 -6.55 4.43
C VAL A 23 6.00 -5.63 3.53
N LYS A 24 5.77 -5.68 2.21
CA LYS A 24 6.46 -4.79 1.27
C LYS A 24 6.16 -3.33 1.57
N ARG A 25 4.90 -3.01 1.87
CA ARG A 25 4.48 -1.66 2.22
C ARG A 25 5.13 -1.17 3.50
N GLU A 26 5.19 -2.01 4.54
CA GLU A 26 5.86 -1.68 5.79
C GLU A 26 7.35 -1.33 5.57
N ILE A 27 8.04 -2.10 4.69
CA ILE A 27 9.42 -1.80 4.29
C ILE A 27 9.49 -0.46 3.55
N CYS A 28 8.57 -0.22 2.60
CA CYS A 28 8.54 1.04 1.84
C CYS A 28 8.33 2.25 2.74
N ASP A 29 7.47 2.11 3.74
CA ASP A 29 7.03 3.23 4.58
C ASP A 29 8.03 3.50 5.73
N HIS A 30 8.69 2.48 6.29
CA HIS A 30 9.43 2.60 7.55
C HIS A 30 10.89 2.14 7.51
N SER A 31 11.38 1.50 6.43
CA SER A 31 12.77 1.06 6.40
C SER A 31 13.76 2.22 6.27
N GLU A 32 14.72 2.30 7.18
CA GLU A 32 15.85 3.23 7.07
C GLU A 32 16.99 2.66 6.20
N ALA A 33 17.08 1.34 6.09
CA ALA A 33 18.14 0.65 5.37
C ALA A 33 17.89 0.55 3.85
N ILE A 34 16.61 0.67 3.42
CA ILE A 34 16.18 0.65 2.02
C ILE A 34 15.52 1.99 1.71
N SER A 35 16.15 2.78 0.83
CA SER A 35 15.62 4.07 0.44
C SER A 35 14.38 3.93 -0.44
N GLU A 36 13.54 4.96 -0.43
CA GLU A 36 12.35 5.07 -1.29
C GLU A 36 12.71 4.91 -2.77
N ASP A 37 13.80 5.57 -3.21
CA ASP A 37 14.31 5.46 -4.59
C ASP A 37 14.68 4.03 -4.97
N THR A 38 15.21 3.24 -4.02
CA THR A 38 15.58 1.84 -4.27
C THR A 38 14.33 0.96 -4.50
N VAL A 39 13.23 1.27 -3.82
CA VAL A 39 11.96 0.54 -3.96
C VAL A 39 11.28 0.88 -5.29
N ASP A 40 11.32 2.16 -5.66
CA ASP A 40 10.63 2.67 -6.84
C ASP A 40 11.43 2.56 -8.14
N GLU A 41 12.73 2.20 -8.04
CA GLU A 41 13.59 2.03 -9.22
C GLU A 41 12.94 1.07 -10.24
N VAL A 42 12.70 1.57 -11.45
CA VAL A 42 12.22 0.78 -12.59
C VAL A 42 13.37 0.55 -13.56
N LYS A 43 13.60 -0.69 -13.92
CA LYS A 43 14.55 -1.10 -14.97
C LYS A 43 13.80 -1.80 -16.08
N HIS A 44 14.41 -1.87 -17.26
CA HIS A 44 13.87 -2.61 -18.40
C HIS A 44 14.71 -3.87 -18.64
N SER A 45 14.05 -4.98 -18.81
CA SER A 45 14.70 -6.26 -19.14
C SER A 45 15.46 -6.14 -20.45
N LYS A 46 16.72 -6.55 -20.46
CA LYS A 46 17.56 -6.56 -21.70
C LYS A 46 17.05 -7.56 -22.74
N LYS A 47 16.32 -8.61 -22.31
CA LYS A 47 15.80 -9.66 -23.21
C LYS A 47 14.44 -9.29 -23.80
N THR A 48 13.53 -8.75 -23.00
CA THR A 48 12.12 -8.54 -23.37
C THR A 48 11.72 -7.08 -23.50
N GLY A 49 12.54 -6.13 -23.02
CA GLY A 49 12.18 -4.72 -22.94
C GLY A 49 11.12 -4.39 -21.87
N THR A 50 10.60 -5.38 -21.15
CA THR A 50 9.55 -5.21 -20.13
C THR A 50 10.08 -4.44 -18.94
N PRO A 51 9.36 -3.44 -18.42
CA PRO A 51 9.74 -2.74 -17.21
C PRO A 51 9.57 -3.66 -15.99
N TYR A 52 10.50 -3.63 -15.06
CA TYR A 52 10.44 -4.36 -13.81
C TYR A 52 11.09 -3.57 -12.67
N ARG A 53 10.70 -3.86 -11.44
CA ARG A 53 11.31 -3.29 -10.24
C ARG A 53 12.28 -4.28 -9.60
N PRO A 54 13.59 -3.98 -9.59
CA PRO A 54 14.59 -4.86 -8.99
C PRO A 54 14.36 -5.16 -7.50
N PHE A 55 13.67 -4.26 -6.80
CA PHE A 55 13.30 -4.46 -5.41
C PHE A 55 12.32 -5.62 -5.25
N ASP A 56 11.36 -5.79 -6.15
CA ASP A 56 10.34 -6.84 -6.08
C ASP A 56 10.98 -8.23 -6.16
N TYR A 57 11.98 -8.40 -7.03
CA TYR A 57 12.76 -9.64 -7.07
C TYR A 57 13.48 -9.92 -5.76
N ARG A 58 14.23 -8.92 -5.25
CA ARG A 58 14.95 -9.06 -3.97
C ARG A 58 14.03 -9.34 -2.80
N PHE A 59 12.85 -8.73 -2.78
CA PHE A 59 11.82 -8.96 -1.78
C PHE A 59 11.28 -10.39 -1.85
N ASN A 60 10.88 -10.86 -3.02
CA ASN A 60 10.34 -12.20 -3.21
C ASN A 60 11.37 -13.29 -2.87
N PHE A 61 12.63 -13.10 -3.27
CA PHE A 61 13.72 -13.98 -2.86
C PHE A 61 13.91 -13.99 -1.34
N ALA A 62 13.88 -12.84 -0.70
CA ALA A 62 14.03 -12.77 0.75
C ALA A 62 12.88 -13.51 1.47
N VAL A 63 11.64 -13.34 1.01
CA VAL A 63 10.49 -14.07 1.58
C VAL A 63 10.63 -15.57 1.34
N LYS A 64 10.96 -16.02 0.10
CA LYS A 64 11.18 -17.43 -0.22
C LYS A 64 12.25 -18.04 0.71
N HIS A 65 13.39 -17.39 0.87
CA HIS A 65 14.47 -17.85 1.71
C HIS A 65 14.07 -17.95 3.19
N LEU A 66 13.34 -16.96 3.73
CA LEU A 66 12.87 -17.01 5.12
C LEU A 66 11.80 -18.10 5.34
N ILE A 67 11.03 -18.46 4.30
CA ILE A 67 10.12 -19.60 4.35
C ILE A 67 10.93 -20.90 4.37
N THR A 68 11.88 -21.08 3.46
CA THR A 68 12.70 -22.28 3.35
C THR A 68 13.52 -22.54 4.62
N THR A 69 13.97 -21.48 5.28
CA THR A 69 14.75 -21.58 6.54
C THR A 69 13.88 -21.58 7.80
N GLY A 70 12.57 -21.60 7.67
CA GLY A 70 11.63 -21.76 8.77
C GLY A 70 11.39 -20.54 9.66
N PHE A 71 11.77 -19.33 9.23
CA PHE A 71 11.43 -18.09 9.93
C PHE A 71 10.00 -17.62 9.62
N ILE A 72 9.52 -17.95 8.44
CA ILE A 72 8.17 -17.63 7.97
C ILE A 72 7.47 -18.92 7.59
N ILE A 73 6.19 -19.01 7.88
CA ILE A 73 5.29 -20.08 7.46
C ILE A 73 4.21 -19.51 6.55
N THR A 74 3.74 -20.31 5.60
CA THR A 74 2.66 -19.96 4.69
C THR A 74 1.91 -21.20 4.26
N GLU A 75 0.58 -21.12 4.17
CA GLU A 75 -0.29 -22.20 3.70
C GLU A 75 -0.65 -22.05 2.21
N ASP A 76 -0.68 -20.80 1.74
CA ASP A 76 -1.24 -20.44 0.43
C ASP A 76 -0.33 -19.51 -0.40
N ASN A 77 0.94 -19.36 -0.01
CA ASN A 77 1.90 -18.39 -0.57
C ASN A 77 1.44 -16.93 -0.58
N ARG A 78 0.21 -16.66 -0.19
CA ARG A 78 -0.41 -15.33 -0.17
C ARG A 78 -0.30 -14.68 1.20
N ASN A 79 -0.64 -15.47 2.23
CA ASN A 79 -0.58 -15.06 3.62
C ASN A 79 0.69 -15.60 4.26
N LEU A 80 1.42 -14.73 4.93
CA LEU A 80 2.67 -15.01 5.61
C LEU A 80 2.44 -14.89 7.12
N GLU A 81 3.02 -15.80 7.89
CA GLU A 81 3.01 -15.74 9.34
C GLU A 81 4.41 -16.03 9.87
N LEU A 82 4.83 -15.35 10.94
CA LEU A 82 6.08 -15.68 11.60
C LEU A 82 5.96 -17.02 12.32
N SER A 83 6.94 -17.90 12.11
CA SER A 83 7.14 -19.07 12.95
C SER A 83 7.52 -18.67 14.37
N GLU A 84 7.61 -19.61 15.29
CA GLU A 84 8.14 -19.35 16.62
C GLU A 84 9.59 -18.82 16.56
N THR A 85 10.41 -19.40 15.70
CA THR A 85 11.78 -18.93 15.42
C THR A 85 11.77 -17.49 14.92
N GLY A 86 10.92 -17.16 13.93
CA GLY A 86 10.82 -15.81 13.39
C GLY A 86 10.35 -14.77 14.40
N ARG A 87 9.48 -15.17 15.34
CA ARG A 87 8.96 -14.27 16.40
C ARG A 87 9.99 -14.02 17.50
N THR A 88 10.77 -15.03 17.87
CA THR A 88 11.70 -14.97 19.00
C THR A 88 13.09 -14.49 18.62
N THR A 89 13.45 -14.53 17.32
CA THR A 89 14.75 -14.07 16.84
C THR A 89 14.89 -12.56 17.01
N LYS A 90 15.91 -12.16 17.78
CA LYS A 90 16.27 -10.75 17.87
C LYS A 90 16.98 -10.32 16.60
N LEU A 91 16.60 -9.16 16.05
CA LEU A 91 17.18 -8.65 14.80
C LEU A 91 18.69 -8.36 14.91
N GLU A 92 19.18 -8.02 16.09
CA GLU A 92 20.60 -7.81 16.38
C GLU A 92 21.42 -9.10 16.32
N ASP A 93 20.80 -10.25 16.60
CA ASP A 93 21.43 -11.59 16.58
C ASP A 93 21.25 -12.30 15.23
N PHE A 94 20.39 -11.78 14.36
CA PHE A 94 20.08 -12.38 13.06
C PHE A 94 21.18 -12.11 12.03
N ASP A 95 21.88 -13.15 11.62
CA ASP A 95 22.89 -13.10 10.55
C ASP A 95 22.35 -13.78 9.27
N PRO A 96 22.01 -12.99 8.22
CA PRO A 96 21.53 -13.54 6.96
C PRO A 96 22.44 -14.56 6.28
N ILE A 97 23.75 -14.52 6.57
CA ILE A 97 24.71 -15.50 6.01
C ILE A 97 24.61 -16.79 6.77
N ARG A 98 24.70 -16.75 8.08
CA ARG A 98 24.67 -17.93 8.96
C ARG A 98 23.27 -18.57 8.97
N ASP A 99 22.23 -17.77 9.18
CA ASP A 99 20.89 -18.26 9.50
C ASP A 99 20.06 -18.59 8.25
N VAL A 100 20.47 -18.06 7.10
CA VAL A 100 19.73 -18.27 5.85
C VAL A 100 20.62 -18.87 4.77
N ARG A 101 21.72 -18.24 4.39
CA ARG A 101 22.51 -18.66 3.24
C ARG A 101 23.27 -19.97 3.47
N ALA A 102 23.81 -20.19 4.66
CA ALA A 102 24.48 -21.44 5.01
C ALA A 102 23.49 -22.61 4.97
N VAL A 103 22.31 -22.43 5.55
CA VAL A 103 21.24 -23.45 5.56
C VAL A 103 20.76 -23.79 4.14
N LEU A 104 20.62 -22.77 3.28
CA LEU A 104 20.26 -22.98 1.87
C LEU A 104 21.35 -23.72 1.09
N SER A 105 22.64 -23.42 1.35
CA SER A 105 23.76 -24.10 0.67
C SER A 105 23.90 -25.56 1.05
N GLU A 106 23.51 -25.95 2.25
CA GLU A 106 23.48 -27.36 2.71
C GLU A 106 22.31 -28.14 2.09
N ASN A 107 21.21 -27.45 1.76
CA ASN A 107 20.01 -28.06 1.17
C ASN A 107 19.99 -28.03 -0.36
N SER A 108 20.89 -27.31 -1.03
CA SER A 108 20.93 -27.18 -2.50
C SER A 108 21.82 -28.20 -3.13
N ALA A 109 21.28 -29.43 -3.36
CA ALA A 109 21.81 -30.34 -4.38
C ALA A 109 21.11 -30.13 -5.76
N ASP A 110 20.13 -29.26 -5.87
CA ASP A 110 19.38 -29.08 -7.13
C ASP A 110 18.69 -27.70 -7.17
N ASP A 111 19.46 -26.64 -7.43
CA ASP A 111 18.88 -25.32 -7.72
C ASP A 111 19.46 -24.83 -9.06
N THR A 112 19.09 -25.52 -10.13
CA THR A 112 19.13 -24.98 -11.48
C THR A 112 18.06 -23.91 -11.57
N ASP A 113 18.47 -22.68 -11.92
CA ASP A 113 17.69 -21.52 -12.29
C ASP A 113 16.35 -21.89 -12.98
N VAL A 114 15.33 -22.12 -12.22
CA VAL A 114 13.97 -21.99 -12.69
C VAL A 114 13.55 -20.59 -12.31
N GLU A 115 13.52 -19.69 -13.29
CA GLU A 115 12.69 -18.51 -13.29
C GLU A 115 11.22 -18.97 -13.18
N GLU A 116 10.84 -19.60 -12.08
CA GLU A 116 9.46 -19.61 -11.66
C GLU A 116 9.17 -18.16 -11.24
N GLU A 117 8.65 -17.41 -12.22
CA GLU A 117 7.79 -16.27 -11.96
C GLU A 117 6.79 -16.76 -10.90
N THR A 118 7.11 -16.54 -9.61
CA THR A 118 6.04 -16.41 -8.63
C THR A 118 5.28 -15.19 -9.10
N GLU A 119 4.30 -15.44 -9.98
CA GLU A 119 3.28 -14.48 -10.31
C GLU A 119 2.76 -13.98 -8.97
N ILE A 120 3.25 -12.80 -8.58
CA ILE A 120 2.46 -11.95 -7.70
C ILE A 120 1.18 -11.85 -8.49
N GLU A 121 0.09 -12.45 -8.00
CA GLU A 121 -1.21 -12.22 -8.61
C GLU A 121 -1.43 -10.71 -8.52
N GLU A 122 -0.91 -10.01 -9.53
CA GLU A 122 -1.30 -8.63 -9.77
C GLU A 122 -2.81 -8.73 -9.89
N GLU A 123 -3.51 -7.98 -9.08
CA GLU A 123 -4.95 -7.87 -9.19
C GLU A 123 -5.22 -6.99 -10.43
N PRO A 124 -5.40 -7.57 -11.64
CA PRO A 124 -5.41 -6.83 -12.91
C PRO A 124 -6.47 -5.73 -12.91
N TRP A 125 -7.57 -5.97 -12.19
CA TRP A 125 -8.66 -5.00 -12.02
C TRP A 125 -8.22 -3.73 -11.29
N LYS A 126 -7.24 -3.81 -10.34
CA LYS A 126 -6.70 -2.62 -9.66
C LYS A 126 -5.90 -1.76 -10.61
N ALA A 127 -5.04 -2.39 -11.43
CA ALA A 127 -4.28 -1.69 -12.45
C ALA A 127 -5.22 -1.02 -13.47
N GLU A 128 -6.26 -1.73 -13.90
CA GLU A 128 -7.29 -1.19 -14.80
C GLU A 128 -8.04 -0.01 -14.15
N LEU A 129 -8.48 -0.15 -12.90
CA LEU A 129 -9.16 0.92 -12.17
C LEU A 129 -8.26 2.15 -12.02
N LEU A 130 -7.01 2.00 -11.58
CA LEU A 130 -6.07 3.11 -11.44
C LEU A 130 -5.79 3.80 -12.77
N ALA A 131 -5.63 3.03 -13.86
CA ALA A 131 -5.47 3.60 -15.20
C ALA A 131 -6.72 4.38 -15.65
N ALA A 132 -7.90 3.90 -15.32
CA ALA A 132 -9.16 4.62 -15.60
C ALA A 132 -9.27 5.91 -14.79
N LEU A 133 -8.96 5.86 -13.48
CA LEU A 133 -8.97 7.02 -12.60
C LEU A 133 -7.93 8.07 -13.02
N ALA A 134 -6.73 7.64 -13.43
CA ALA A 134 -5.67 8.53 -13.91
C ALA A 134 -6.04 9.25 -15.22
N LYS A 135 -6.91 8.69 -16.04
CA LYS A 135 -7.42 9.30 -17.28
C LYS A 135 -8.63 10.22 -17.06
N MET A 136 -9.28 10.16 -15.90
CA MET A 136 -10.44 11.00 -15.62
C MET A 136 -10.05 12.50 -15.60
N PRO A 137 -10.93 13.41 -16.01
CA PRO A 137 -10.78 14.82 -15.69
C PRO A 137 -10.68 15.03 -14.16
N PRO A 138 -9.86 15.99 -13.66
CA PRO A 138 -9.72 16.22 -12.23
C PRO A 138 -11.05 16.36 -11.50
N GLN A 139 -11.98 17.12 -12.05
CA GLN A 139 -13.33 17.35 -11.48
C GLN A 139 -14.13 16.04 -11.33
N LYS A 140 -13.99 15.14 -12.31
CA LYS A 140 -14.66 13.84 -12.25
C LYS A 140 -14.07 12.95 -11.15
N PHE A 141 -12.77 13.07 -10.91
CA PHE A 141 -12.10 12.37 -9.82
C PHE A 141 -12.54 12.93 -8.44
N GLU A 142 -12.70 14.23 -8.32
CA GLU A 142 -13.27 14.87 -7.12
C GLU A 142 -14.69 14.34 -6.84
N ILE A 143 -15.57 14.38 -7.83
CA ILE A 143 -16.94 13.84 -7.72
C ILE A 143 -16.94 12.35 -7.33
N PHE A 144 -16.08 11.54 -7.96
CA PHE A 144 -15.91 10.13 -7.64
C PHE A 144 -15.49 9.95 -6.17
N SER A 145 -14.49 10.70 -5.72
CA SER A 145 -13.97 10.59 -4.35
C SER A 145 -15.00 11.04 -3.31
N ARG A 146 -15.72 12.14 -3.56
CA ARG A 146 -16.83 12.58 -2.71
C ARG A 146 -17.92 11.50 -2.61
N GLY A 147 -18.36 10.98 -3.75
CA GLY A 147 -19.36 9.92 -3.79
C GLY A 147 -18.93 8.63 -3.07
N LEU A 148 -17.67 8.25 -3.15
CA LEU A 148 -17.12 7.13 -2.38
C LEU A 148 -17.21 7.39 -0.88
N LEU A 149 -16.82 8.59 -0.40
CA LEU A 149 -16.91 8.94 1.01
C LEU A 149 -18.36 8.97 1.53
N ILE A 150 -19.30 9.49 0.74
CA ILE A 150 -20.72 9.44 1.06
C ILE A 150 -21.18 7.97 1.21
N HIS A 151 -20.74 7.11 0.30
CA HIS A 151 -21.04 5.67 0.36
C HIS A 151 -20.44 4.98 1.59
N MET A 152 -19.36 5.56 2.13
CA MET A 152 -18.70 5.12 3.37
C MET A 152 -19.35 5.71 4.64
N GLY A 153 -20.40 6.54 4.51
CA GLY A 153 -21.12 7.13 5.63
C GLY A 153 -20.64 8.52 6.07
N VAL A 154 -19.85 9.21 5.23
CA VAL A 154 -19.50 10.61 5.46
C VAL A 154 -20.62 11.51 4.95
N ASP A 155 -21.15 12.38 5.80
CA ASP A 155 -22.15 13.38 5.42
C ASP A 155 -21.42 14.64 4.88
N LEU A 156 -21.29 14.73 3.55
CA LEU A 156 -20.59 15.83 2.88
C LEU A 156 -21.55 16.98 2.55
N ASP A 157 -21.13 18.19 2.87
CA ASP A 157 -21.83 19.41 2.50
C ASP A 157 -21.88 19.58 0.98
N ASP A 158 -23.08 19.87 0.44
CA ASP A 158 -23.29 20.01 -1.00
C ASP A 158 -22.75 21.30 -1.59
N ASN A 159 -22.40 22.27 -0.75
CA ASN A 159 -21.97 23.61 -1.19
C ASN A 159 -20.47 23.81 -1.09
N ILE A 160 -19.77 23.05 -0.24
CA ILE A 160 -18.32 23.18 0.00
C ILE A 160 -17.56 22.16 -0.84
N GLY A 161 -16.59 22.64 -1.61
CA GLY A 161 -15.80 21.81 -2.54
C GLY A 161 -16.48 21.55 -3.89
N VAL A 162 -17.61 22.20 -4.17
CA VAL A 162 -18.32 22.10 -5.46
C VAL A 162 -18.05 23.31 -6.36
N ARG A 163 -17.64 24.44 -5.78
CA ARG A 163 -17.36 25.66 -6.54
C ARG A 163 -15.89 25.80 -6.88
N TYR A 164 -15.60 25.98 -8.15
CA TYR A 164 -14.25 26.09 -8.72
C TYR A 164 -13.37 27.23 -8.22
N VAL A 165 -13.94 28.24 -7.55
CA VAL A 165 -13.22 29.44 -7.16
C VAL A 165 -13.66 29.88 -5.78
N GLY A 166 -12.73 29.91 -4.84
CA GLY A 166 -12.94 30.51 -3.54
C GLY A 166 -13.05 29.56 -2.32
N ASP A 167 -13.03 28.26 -2.51
CA ASP A 167 -13.28 27.26 -1.45
C ASP A 167 -12.05 26.96 -0.57
N GLY A 168 -11.08 27.87 -0.56
CA GLY A 168 -9.93 27.74 0.36
C GLY A 168 -9.03 26.54 0.13
N GLY A 169 -9.23 25.78 -0.97
CA GLY A 169 -8.40 24.64 -1.35
C GLY A 169 -8.86 23.30 -0.76
N LEU A 170 -10.13 23.16 -0.41
CA LEU A 170 -10.77 21.89 -0.08
C LEU A 170 -11.63 21.39 -1.25
N ASP A 171 -11.62 20.08 -1.49
CA ASP A 171 -12.47 19.42 -2.47
C ASP A 171 -13.74 18.86 -1.82
N GLY A 172 -13.86 18.97 -0.51
CA GLY A 172 -15.04 18.61 0.26
C GLY A 172 -14.90 18.93 1.74
N PHE A 173 -16.05 19.11 2.37
CA PHE A 173 -16.19 19.28 3.82
C PHE A 173 -17.46 18.60 4.27
N GLY A 174 -17.47 18.07 5.48
CA GLY A 174 -18.64 17.38 6.01
C GLY A 174 -18.44 16.88 7.43
N TYR A 175 -19.24 15.87 7.76
CA TYR A 175 -19.32 15.35 9.11
C TYR A 175 -19.28 13.83 9.11
N ILE A 176 -18.62 13.26 10.11
CA ILE A 176 -18.71 11.84 10.44
C ILE A 176 -19.38 11.77 11.83
N THR A 177 -20.47 11.03 11.91
CA THR A 177 -21.15 10.77 13.18
C THR A 177 -20.93 9.30 13.55
N SER A 178 -20.35 9.04 14.71
CA SER A 178 -20.17 7.69 15.25
C SER A 178 -21.44 7.17 15.94
N ASP A 179 -21.48 5.87 16.21
CA ASP A 179 -22.62 5.21 16.84
C ASP A 179 -22.95 5.78 18.23
N ASP A 180 -21.98 6.38 18.93
CA ASP A 180 -22.14 7.07 20.20
C ASP A 180 -22.52 8.55 20.06
N PHE A 181 -23.01 8.96 18.89
CA PHE A 181 -23.46 10.31 18.54
C PHE A 181 -22.36 11.38 18.55
N ARG A 182 -21.11 10.99 18.54
CA ARG A 182 -20.01 11.94 18.40
C ARG A 182 -19.89 12.37 16.94
N THR A 183 -20.01 13.67 16.69
CA THR A 183 -19.85 14.27 15.36
C THR A 183 -18.49 14.93 15.24
N THR A 184 -17.77 14.62 14.17
CA THR A 184 -16.44 15.13 13.84
C THR A 184 -16.49 15.84 12.50
N ARG A 185 -15.91 17.03 12.41
CA ARG A 185 -15.78 17.79 11.16
C ARG A 185 -14.63 17.25 10.32
N VAL A 186 -14.93 16.94 9.07
CA VAL A 186 -14.00 16.31 8.14
C VAL A 186 -13.78 17.19 6.92
N ALA A 187 -12.53 17.40 6.55
CA ALA A 187 -12.12 18.01 5.29
C ALA A 187 -11.61 16.96 4.32
N LEU A 188 -11.89 17.13 3.03
CA LEU A 188 -11.42 16.28 1.94
C LEU A 188 -10.51 17.07 1.00
N GLN A 189 -9.39 16.48 0.63
CA GLN A 189 -8.56 16.85 -0.50
C GLN A 189 -8.37 15.66 -1.42
N THR A 190 -8.49 15.86 -2.71
CA THR A 190 -8.26 14.85 -3.73
C THR A 190 -7.19 15.32 -4.71
N LYS A 191 -6.35 14.41 -5.15
CA LYS A 191 -5.30 14.77 -6.09
C LYS A 191 -5.04 13.65 -7.09
N ARG A 192 -5.48 13.85 -8.32
CA ARG A 192 -5.11 13.01 -9.44
C ARG A 192 -3.71 13.40 -9.90
N TRP A 193 -2.71 12.61 -9.53
CA TRP A 193 -1.30 12.92 -9.73
C TRP A 193 -0.52 11.72 -10.25
N ASP A 194 0.47 11.95 -11.10
CA ASP A 194 1.33 10.91 -11.67
C ASP A 194 2.55 10.60 -10.78
N GLY A 195 2.98 11.56 -9.97
CA GLY A 195 4.07 11.41 -8.99
C GLY A 195 3.56 11.26 -7.56
N LYS A 196 4.46 10.98 -6.61
CA LYS A 196 4.12 10.91 -5.19
C LYS A 196 3.75 12.29 -4.62
N VAL A 197 2.74 12.32 -3.76
CA VAL A 197 2.35 13.51 -3.01
C VAL A 197 3.38 13.80 -1.93
N SER A 198 3.91 15.02 -1.91
CA SER A 198 4.97 15.45 -0.99
C SER A 198 4.44 16.14 0.26
N ALA A 199 5.29 16.29 1.29
CA ALA A 199 4.94 16.93 2.56
C ALA A 199 4.36 18.35 2.43
N PRO A 200 4.87 19.24 1.56
CA PRO A 200 4.27 20.57 1.36
C PRO A 200 2.79 20.55 0.95
N GLU A 201 2.35 19.53 0.22
CA GLU A 201 0.94 19.39 -0.14
C GLU A 201 0.07 19.03 1.06
N ILE A 202 0.60 18.22 1.99
CA ILE A 202 -0.05 17.89 3.25
C ILE A 202 -0.17 19.12 4.16
N ASP A 203 0.89 19.91 4.25
CA ASP A 203 0.87 21.15 5.03
C ASP A 203 -0.12 22.19 4.46
N LYS A 204 -0.16 22.31 3.13
CA LYS A 204 -1.13 23.17 2.45
C LYS A 204 -2.58 22.73 2.76
N PHE A 205 -2.84 21.42 2.72
CA PHE A 205 -4.16 20.90 3.05
C PHE A 205 -4.49 21.12 4.53
N ARG A 206 -3.52 20.94 5.44
CA ARG A 206 -3.70 21.24 6.87
C ARG A 206 -4.07 22.71 7.09
N GLY A 207 -3.41 23.62 6.39
CA GLY A 207 -3.76 25.04 6.42
C GLY A 207 -5.19 25.35 5.92
N ALA A 208 -5.66 24.59 4.92
CA ALA A 208 -7.03 24.70 4.44
C ALA A 208 -8.05 24.17 5.47
N MET A 209 -7.72 23.06 6.16
CA MET A 209 -8.54 22.51 7.25
C MET A 209 -8.80 23.53 8.36
N ASP A 210 -7.82 24.40 8.66
CA ASP A 210 -7.95 25.42 9.70
C ASP A 210 -9.06 26.42 9.41
N LYS A 211 -9.24 26.82 8.16
CA LYS A 211 -10.28 27.78 7.74
C LYS A 211 -11.69 27.28 8.04
N TYR A 212 -11.88 25.96 8.00
CA TYR A 212 -13.17 25.32 8.23
C TYR A 212 -13.29 24.69 9.61
N ASN A 213 -12.29 24.87 10.47
CA ASN A 213 -12.19 24.20 11.77
C ASN A 213 -12.38 22.69 11.66
N ALA A 214 -11.91 22.06 10.57
CA ALA A 214 -11.98 20.62 10.40
C ALA A 214 -11.06 19.94 11.41
N GLU A 215 -11.58 18.96 12.13
CA GLU A 215 -10.84 18.22 13.15
C GLU A 215 -10.06 17.06 12.54
N TYR A 216 -10.53 16.59 11.38
CA TYR A 216 -10.01 15.43 10.70
C TYR A 216 -9.86 15.70 9.20
N GLY A 217 -8.77 15.24 8.60
CA GLY A 217 -8.52 15.37 7.18
C GLY A 217 -8.47 14.02 6.48
N ILE A 218 -9.00 13.96 5.26
CA ILE A 218 -8.86 12.82 4.35
C ILE A 218 -8.21 13.35 3.07
N PHE A 219 -7.04 12.78 2.73
CA PHE A 219 -6.35 13.11 1.48
C PHE A 219 -6.32 11.88 0.58
N ILE A 220 -6.94 11.96 -0.60
CA ILE A 220 -7.05 10.87 -1.57
C ILE A 220 -6.19 11.18 -2.79
N THR A 221 -5.40 10.23 -3.26
CA THR A 221 -4.65 10.35 -4.52
C THR A 221 -4.73 9.06 -5.35
N THR A 222 -4.61 9.19 -6.65
CA THR A 222 -4.43 8.05 -7.57
C THR A 222 -3.01 7.47 -7.52
N SER A 223 -2.06 8.22 -6.96
CA SER A 223 -0.65 7.88 -6.81
C SER A 223 -0.33 7.38 -5.39
N ASP A 224 0.82 7.72 -4.89
CA ASP A 224 1.28 7.39 -3.54
C ASP A 224 1.77 8.64 -2.81
N PHE A 225 2.21 8.50 -1.56
CA PHE A 225 2.74 9.57 -0.71
C PHE A 225 4.22 9.33 -0.44
N THR A 226 5.01 10.39 -0.33
CA THR A 226 6.40 10.29 0.16
C THR A 226 6.41 9.93 1.65
N ARG A 227 7.51 9.34 2.12
CA ARG A 227 7.70 9.04 3.56
C ARG A 227 7.55 10.29 4.42
N GLU A 228 8.03 11.43 3.92
CA GLU A 228 7.90 12.73 4.59
C GLU A 228 6.44 13.19 4.65
N ALA A 229 5.68 13.02 3.58
CA ALA A 229 4.25 13.30 3.57
C ALA A 229 3.49 12.45 4.61
N MET A 230 3.83 11.17 4.73
CA MET A 230 3.23 10.27 5.71
C MET A 230 3.55 10.68 7.15
N LYS A 231 4.81 11.09 7.43
CA LYS A 231 5.21 11.65 8.74
C LYS A 231 4.44 12.94 9.04
N THR A 232 4.40 13.85 8.06
CA THR A 232 3.70 15.13 8.18
C THR A 232 2.21 14.94 8.44
N ALA A 233 1.56 13.99 7.79
CA ALA A 233 0.12 13.72 7.98
C ALA A 233 -0.23 13.28 9.41
N LYS A 234 0.69 12.60 10.08
CA LYS A 234 0.57 12.14 11.47
C LYS A 234 1.02 13.19 12.51
N ALA A 235 1.71 14.23 12.06
CA ALA A 235 2.23 15.28 12.94
C ALA A 235 1.15 16.29 13.32
N GLY A 236 1.34 16.96 14.48
CA GLY A 236 0.46 18.00 14.97
C GLY A 236 -0.82 17.45 15.62
N THR A 237 -1.76 18.37 15.89
CA THR A 237 -3.02 18.07 16.61
C THR A 237 -4.13 17.53 15.70
N ARG A 238 -4.03 17.76 14.40
CA ARG A 238 -5.02 17.34 13.39
C ARG A 238 -4.40 16.25 12.51
N ILE A 239 -4.90 15.05 12.65
CA ILE A 239 -4.44 13.90 11.87
C ILE A 239 -5.09 13.92 10.50
N ILE A 240 -4.29 13.59 9.47
CA ILE A 240 -4.75 13.46 8.10
C ILE A 240 -4.62 11.99 7.70
N THR A 241 -5.75 11.37 7.35
CA THR A 241 -5.76 10.03 6.77
C THR A 241 -5.37 10.11 5.30
N LEU A 242 -4.35 9.35 4.95
CA LEU A 242 -3.86 9.24 3.58
C LEU A 242 -4.45 8.00 2.90
N ILE A 243 -5.06 8.21 1.73
CA ILE A 243 -5.61 7.16 0.87
C ILE A 243 -4.88 7.24 -0.47
N ASN A 244 -3.89 6.37 -0.67
CA ASN A 244 -3.19 6.23 -1.94
C ASN A 244 -4.01 5.39 -2.93
N GLY A 245 -3.54 5.28 -4.18
CA GLY A 245 -4.24 4.56 -5.24
C GLY A 245 -4.59 3.12 -4.89
N ASP A 246 -3.69 2.41 -4.21
CA ASP A 246 -3.91 1.03 -3.80
C ASP A 246 -5.03 0.91 -2.74
N LYS A 247 -4.94 1.70 -1.68
CA LYS A 247 -5.98 1.76 -0.65
C LYS A 247 -7.33 2.24 -1.21
N LEU A 248 -7.28 3.13 -2.21
CA LEU A 248 -8.48 3.57 -2.93
C LEU A 248 -9.15 2.40 -3.65
N CYS A 249 -8.39 1.54 -4.33
CA CYS A 249 -8.92 0.33 -4.95
C CYS A 249 -9.56 -0.61 -3.91
N ASP A 250 -8.89 -0.82 -2.78
CA ASP A 250 -9.43 -1.67 -1.71
C ASP A 250 -10.75 -1.13 -1.15
N LEU A 251 -10.87 0.20 -0.99
CA LEU A 251 -12.13 0.83 -0.57
C LEU A 251 -13.22 0.70 -1.62
N VAL A 252 -12.90 0.91 -2.90
CA VAL A 252 -13.83 0.72 -4.01
C VAL A 252 -14.38 -0.70 -4.03
N ALA A 253 -13.52 -1.71 -3.84
CA ALA A 253 -13.95 -3.11 -3.77
C ALA A 253 -14.80 -3.39 -2.53
N LYS A 254 -14.35 -2.93 -1.35
CA LYS A 254 -15.03 -3.15 -0.08
C LYS A 254 -16.47 -2.61 -0.08
N TYR A 255 -16.67 -1.44 -0.67
CA TYR A 255 -17.97 -0.78 -0.73
C TYR A 255 -18.73 -1.03 -2.03
N HIS A 256 -18.19 -1.88 -2.93
CA HIS A 256 -18.76 -2.16 -4.25
C HIS A 256 -19.10 -0.90 -5.07
N TYR A 257 -18.28 0.14 -4.90
CA TYR A 257 -18.52 1.45 -5.48
C TYR A 257 -18.14 1.45 -6.97
N TYR A 258 -19.14 1.41 -7.86
CA TYR A 258 -18.99 1.24 -9.32
C TYR A 258 -18.19 0.01 -9.76
N VAL A 259 -18.06 -0.99 -8.89
CA VAL A 259 -17.45 -2.29 -9.23
C VAL A 259 -18.37 -3.43 -8.85
N LYS A 260 -18.19 -4.56 -9.53
CA LYS A 260 -18.98 -5.78 -9.31
C LYS A 260 -17.99 -6.94 -9.06
N PRO A 261 -18.11 -7.68 -7.95
CA PRO A 261 -17.31 -8.88 -7.75
C PRO A 261 -17.69 -9.94 -8.79
N VAL A 262 -16.67 -10.63 -9.30
CA VAL A 262 -16.84 -11.74 -10.25
C VAL A 262 -16.14 -12.97 -9.66
N THR A 263 -16.88 -14.06 -9.52
CA THR A 263 -16.30 -15.34 -9.10
C THR A 263 -15.70 -16.03 -10.31
N THR A 264 -14.42 -16.43 -10.21
CA THR A 264 -13.74 -17.22 -11.22
C THR A 264 -13.16 -18.50 -10.60
N TYR A 265 -12.88 -19.50 -11.42
CA TYR A 265 -12.32 -20.77 -10.99
C TYR A 265 -10.95 -21.00 -11.65
N LYS A 266 -9.96 -21.41 -10.84
CA LYS A 266 -8.67 -21.88 -11.37
C LYS A 266 -8.66 -23.40 -11.36
N LEU A 267 -8.20 -23.99 -12.46
CA LEU A 267 -7.96 -25.42 -12.51
C LEU A 267 -6.78 -25.77 -11.58
N LYS A 268 -6.94 -26.85 -10.81
CA LYS A 268 -5.85 -27.37 -9.96
C LYS A 268 -4.97 -28.34 -10.75
N GLY A 269 -3.79 -28.65 -10.21
CA GLY A 269 -2.77 -29.50 -10.84
C GLY A 269 -3.25 -30.84 -11.40
N PHE A 270 -4.36 -31.38 -10.89
CA PHE A 270 -4.99 -32.58 -11.43
C PHE A 270 -5.28 -32.53 -12.94
N PHE A 271 -5.53 -31.34 -13.49
CA PHE A 271 -5.83 -31.13 -14.92
C PHE A 271 -4.59 -30.94 -15.78
N TYR A 272 -3.39 -30.81 -15.18
CA TYR A 272 -2.14 -30.52 -15.89
C TYR A 272 -1.09 -31.63 -15.72
N GLY A 273 -1.45 -32.72 -15.02
CA GLY A 273 -0.57 -33.87 -14.71
C GLY A 273 -0.42 -34.89 -15.83
#